data_870bc4d0cb01a48a352e549628895af9
#
_entry.id   870bc4d0cb01a48a352e549628895af9
#
_cell.length_a   1.000
_cell.length_b   1.000
_cell.length_c   1.000
_cell.angle_alpha   90.00
_cell.angle_beta   90.00
_cell.angle_gamma   90.00
#
_symmetry.space_group_name_H-M   'P 1'
#
loop_
_entity.id
_entity.type
_entity.pdbx_description
1 polymer ?
#
loop_
_entity_poly.entity_id
_entity_poly.type
_entity_poly.pdbx_seq_one_letter_code
_entity_poly.pdbx_strand_id
1 'polypeptide(L)'
;MMKKNLKYLLALLCIIVLLLCTGCSSDSAAPQPISITVWTYYNGTLLESFNTLVKTFNETVGKEKGIIVEAYSQGSVNELEASVMQSAEGKVGAAAMPNIFSAYADTAYALDKLG
;
A
#
# COMPACT_ATOMS: atom_id res chain seq x y z
N MET A 1 -37.63 11.85 53.00
CA MET A 1 -38.02 11.65 51.59
C MET A 1 -36.90 11.93 50.60
N MET A 2 -36.07 12.95 50.76
CA MET A 2 -35.00 13.32 49.80
C MET A 2 -33.90 12.26 49.58
N LYS A 3 -33.45 11.52 50.58
CA LYS A 3 -32.38 10.52 50.44
C LYS A 3 -32.77 9.32 49.57
N LYS A 4 -34.05 8.97 49.51
CA LYS A 4 -34.53 7.83 48.70
C LYS A 4 -34.54 8.16 47.22
N ASN A 5 -34.92 9.38 46.85
CA ASN A 5 -34.96 9.85 45.48
C ASN A 5 -33.56 10.10 44.90
N LEU A 6 -32.59 10.48 45.76
CA LEU A 6 -31.20 10.65 45.36
C LEU A 6 -30.56 9.33 44.88
N LYS A 7 -30.89 8.20 45.54
CA LYS A 7 -30.38 6.87 45.11
C LYS A 7 -30.94 6.48 43.73
N TYR A 8 -32.19 6.76 43.45
CA TYR A 8 -32.78 6.48 42.13
C TYR A 8 -32.22 7.40 41.06
N LEU A 9 -31.96 8.66 41.38
CA LEU A 9 -31.33 9.60 40.48
C LEU A 9 -29.90 9.17 40.11
N LEU A 10 -29.13 8.68 41.08
CA LEU A 10 -27.76 8.16 40.86
C LEU A 10 -27.78 6.89 40.02
N ALA A 11 -28.74 5.98 40.30
CA ALA A 11 -28.89 4.75 39.49
C ALA A 11 -29.28 5.05 38.04
N LEU A 12 -30.17 6.02 37.84
CA LEU A 12 -30.58 6.46 36.47
C LEU A 12 -29.39 7.07 35.73
N LEU A 13 -28.59 7.89 36.39
CA LEU A 13 -27.38 8.49 35.80
C LEU A 13 -26.36 7.42 35.40
N CYS A 14 -26.13 6.40 36.23
CA CYS A 14 -25.23 5.29 35.89
C CYS A 14 -25.75 4.49 34.68
N ILE A 15 -27.04 4.26 34.56
CA ILE A 15 -27.64 3.58 33.39
C ILE A 15 -27.45 4.39 32.12
N ILE A 16 -27.62 5.71 32.19
CA ILE A 16 -27.39 6.60 31.03
C ILE A 16 -25.93 6.59 30.62
N VAL A 17 -24.99 6.62 31.57
CA VAL A 17 -23.53 6.56 31.27
C VAL A 17 -23.16 5.21 30.65
N LEU A 18 -23.72 4.09 31.11
CA LEU A 18 -23.52 2.77 30.53
C LEU A 18 -24.06 2.66 29.08
N LEU A 19 -25.20 3.29 28.78
CA LEU A 19 -25.76 3.31 27.45
C LEU A 19 -24.94 4.17 26.46
N LEU A 20 -24.23 5.19 26.95
CA LEU A 20 -23.34 6.03 26.14
C LEU A 20 -21.99 5.33 25.81
N CYS A 21 -21.58 4.33 26.58
CA CYS A 21 -20.34 3.58 26.34
C CYS A 21 -20.46 2.47 25.30
N THR A 22 -21.65 2.13 24.80
CA THR A 22 -21.83 1.08 23.77
C THR A 22 -21.61 1.55 22.34
N GLY A 23 -21.12 2.77 22.15
CA GLY A 23 -20.71 3.31 20.87
C GLY A 23 -19.31 2.85 20.41
N CYS A 24 -18.91 1.60 20.61
CA CYS A 24 -17.82 1.00 19.85
C CYS A 24 -18.32 0.79 18.42
N SER A 25 -18.15 1.82 17.59
CA SER A 25 -18.14 1.64 16.14
C SER A 25 -17.06 0.61 15.84
N SER A 26 -17.43 -0.57 15.39
CA SER A 26 -16.53 -1.42 14.63
C SER A 26 -16.16 -0.60 13.40
N ASP A 27 -15.04 0.13 13.48
CA ASP A 27 -14.36 0.57 12.28
C ASP A 27 -14.02 -0.71 11.51
N SER A 28 -14.92 -1.09 10.61
CA SER A 28 -14.57 -1.94 9.50
C SER A 28 -13.61 -1.08 8.68
N ALA A 29 -12.33 -1.09 9.04
CA ALA A 29 -11.29 -0.50 8.23
C ALA A 29 -11.49 -1.08 6.83
N ALA A 30 -11.84 -0.23 5.87
CA ALA A 30 -11.93 -0.67 4.48
C ALA A 30 -10.62 -1.40 4.16
N PRO A 31 -10.67 -2.56 3.51
CA PRO A 31 -9.46 -3.32 3.21
C PRO A 31 -8.47 -2.39 2.52
N GLN A 32 -7.26 -2.28 3.08
CA GLN A 32 -6.22 -1.43 2.51
C GLN A 32 -5.89 -1.97 1.11
N PRO A 33 -5.77 -1.11 0.11
CA PRO A 33 -5.43 -1.57 -1.23
C PRO A 33 -4.05 -2.23 -1.23
N ILE A 34 -3.90 -3.25 -2.06
CA ILE A 34 -2.62 -3.91 -2.31
C ILE A 34 -1.81 -2.99 -3.24
N SER A 35 -0.64 -2.52 -2.79
CA SER A 35 0.27 -1.75 -3.65
C SER A 35 1.21 -2.70 -4.40
N ILE A 36 1.34 -2.49 -5.71
CA ILE A 36 2.26 -3.20 -6.60
C ILE A 36 3.23 -2.18 -7.18
N THR A 37 4.51 -2.33 -6.86
CA THR A 37 5.58 -1.47 -7.35
C THR A 37 6.15 -2.03 -8.65
N VAL A 38 6.27 -1.19 -9.68
CA VAL A 38 6.80 -1.55 -11.00
C VAL A 38 7.98 -0.65 -11.34
N TRP A 39 9.15 -1.24 -11.63
CA TRP A 39 10.32 -0.52 -12.09
C TRP A 39 10.56 -0.73 -13.58
N THR A 40 10.79 0.36 -14.28
CA THR A 40 11.07 0.37 -15.72
C THR A 40 12.29 1.22 -16.04
N TYR A 41 12.77 1.13 -17.26
CA TYR A 41 13.78 2.05 -17.83
C TYR A 41 13.15 3.03 -18.84
N TYR A 42 11.81 3.12 -18.86
CA TYR A 42 11.11 3.96 -19.83
C TYR A 42 11.35 5.44 -19.57
N ASN A 43 11.53 6.20 -20.67
CA ASN A 43 11.77 7.63 -20.66
C ASN A 43 10.93 8.34 -21.74
N GLY A 44 10.79 9.66 -21.64
CA GLY A 44 10.08 10.48 -22.64
C GLY A 44 8.67 9.95 -22.92
N THR A 45 8.28 9.90 -24.16
CA THR A 45 6.94 9.53 -24.63
C THR A 45 6.53 8.11 -24.22
N LEU A 46 7.50 7.18 -24.12
CA LEU A 46 7.22 5.81 -23.68
C LEU A 46 6.82 5.80 -22.18
N LEU A 47 7.51 6.56 -21.36
CA LEU A 47 7.16 6.72 -19.94
C LEU A 47 5.78 7.38 -19.78
N GLU A 48 5.48 8.42 -20.54
CA GLU A 48 4.16 9.09 -20.54
C GLU A 48 3.03 8.12 -20.91
N SER A 49 3.25 7.33 -21.96
CA SER A 49 2.29 6.31 -22.40
C SER A 49 2.08 5.23 -21.35
N PHE A 50 3.16 4.75 -20.73
CA PHE A 50 3.09 3.75 -19.67
C PHE A 50 2.38 4.30 -18.44
N ASN A 51 2.69 5.52 -18.01
CA ASN A 51 2.02 6.17 -16.88
C ASN A 51 0.51 6.36 -17.15
N THR A 52 0.12 6.62 -18.39
CA THR A 52 -1.29 6.69 -18.79
C THR A 52 -1.98 5.34 -18.63
N LEU A 53 -1.34 4.24 -19.00
CA LEU A 53 -1.86 2.88 -18.80
C LEU A 53 -2.00 2.55 -17.32
N VAL A 54 -0.99 2.86 -16.52
CA VAL A 54 -1.01 2.66 -15.06
C VAL A 54 -2.15 3.45 -14.41
N LYS A 55 -2.31 4.72 -14.80
CA LYS A 55 -3.42 5.56 -14.32
C LYS A 55 -4.77 4.94 -14.69
N THR A 56 -4.95 4.53 -15.94
CA THR A 56 -6.19 3.89 -16.40
C THR A 56 -6.48 2.62 -15.62
N PHE A 57 -5.47 1.78 -15.39
CA PHE A 57 -5.61 0.58 -14.57
C PHE A 57 -6.07 0.92 -13.15
N ASN A 58 -5.40 1.87 -12.49
CA ASN A 58 -5.71 2.27 -11.12
C ASN A 58 -7.12 2.85 -10.97
N GLU A 59 -7.59 3.59 -12.00
CA GLU A 59 -8.93 4.20 -12.00
C GLU A 59 -10.05 3.21 -12.34
N THR A 60 -9.73 2.07 -12.94
CA THR A 60 -10.69 1.05 -13.39
C THR A 60 -10.52 -0.26 -12.63
N VAL A 61 -9.79 -1.21 -13.21
CA VAL A 61 -9.60 -2.56 -12.65
C VAL A 61 -8.95 -2.52 -11.27
N GLY A 62 -7.94 -1.68 -11.09
CA GLY A 62 -7.24 -1.51 -9.80
C GLY A 62 -8.20 -1.06 -8.71
N LYS A 63 -9.03 -0.06 -8.99
CA LYS A 63 -10.04 0.43 -8.06
C LYS A 63 -11.07 -0.66 -7.71
N GLU A 64 -11.53 -1.43 -8.71
CA GLU A 64 -12.47 -2.53 -8.49
C GLU A 64 -11.88 -3.66 -7.63
N LYS A 65 -10.60 -3.97 -7.85
CA LYS A 65 -9.91 -5.08 -7.19
C LYS A 65 -9.19 -4.69 -5.89
N GLY A 66 -9.16 -3.41 -5.54
CA GLY A 66 -8.39 -2.92 -4.39
C GLY A 66 -6.88 -3.03 -4.63
N ILE A 67 -6.43 -2.78 -5.86
CA ILE A 67 -5.01 -2.83 -6.25
C ILE A 67 -4.59 -1.45 -6.73
N ILE A 68 -3.43 -0.98 -6.27
CA ILE A 68 -2.79 0.24 -6.74
C ILE A 68 -1.43 -0.12 -7.34
N VAL A 69 -1.19 0.27 -8.58
CA VAL A 69 0.11 0.14 -9.24
C VAL A 69 0.87 1.46 -9.12
N GLU A 70 2.10 1.38 -8.64
CA GLU A 70 3.04 2.49 -8.55
C GLU A 70 4.23 2.21 -9.48
N ALA A 71 4.36 3.00 -10.55
CA ALA A 71 5.39 2.81 -11.55
C ALA A 71 6.49 3.86 -11.41
N TYR A 72 7.74 3.41 -11.44
CA TYR A 72 8.92 4.25 -11.32
C TYR A 72 9.90 3.95 -12.46
N SER A 73 10.32 5.01 -13.17
CA SER A 73 11.45 4.90 -14.09
C SER A 73 12.76 4.95 -13.30
N GLN A 74 13.63 3.99 -13.55
CA GLN A 74 14.99 3.97 -12.99
C GLN A 74 16.01 4.66 -13.91
N GLY A 75 15.54 5.35 -14.97
CA GLY A 75 16.37 6.08 -15.89
C GLY A 75 16.75 5.25 -17.13
N SER A 76 17.86 4.57 -17.13
CA SER A 76 18.33 3.71 -18.23
C SER A 76 18.24 2.23 -17.87
N VAL A 77 18.47 1.36 -18.87
CA VAL A 77 18.59 -0.09 -18.67
C VAL A 77 19.66 -0.43 -17.62
N ASN A 78 20.84 0.19 -17.73
CA ASN A 78 21.95 -0.08 -16.80
C ASN A 78 21.64 0.40 -15.37
N GLU A 79 20.95 1.54 -15.23
CA GLU A 79 20.53 2.04 -13.92
C GLU A 79 19.44 1.15 -13.29
N LEU A 80 18.49 0.69 -14.09
CA LEU A 80 17.49 -0.27 -13.61
C LEU A 80 18.14 -1.57 -13.15
N GLU A 81 19.04 -2.14 -13.96
CA GLU A 81 19.77 -3.36 -13.63
C GLU A 81 20.58 -3.19 -12.34
N ALA A 82 21.34 -2.09 -12.22
CA ALA A 82 22.09 -1.80 -11.01
C ALA A 82 21.19 -1.66 -9.78
N SER A 83 20.03 -0.99 -9.91
CA SER A 83 19.07 -0.81 -8.82
C SER A 83 18.47 -2.13 -8.36
N VAL A 84 18.08 -2.98 -9.32
CA VAL A 84 17.50 -4.31 -9.02
C VAL A 84 18.54 -5.19 -8.34
N MET A 85 19.78 -5.26 -8.85
CA MET A 85 20.85 -6.05 -8.24
C MET A 85 21.20 -5.57 -6.84
N GLN A 86 21.31 -4.24 -6.61
CA GLN A 86 21.55 -3.69 -5.28
C GLN A 86 20.45 -4.03 -4.28
N SER A 87 19.19 -3.99 -4.75
CA SER A 87 18.04 -4.37 -3.91
C SER A 87 18.07 -5.86 -3.56
N ALA A 88 18.35 -6.73 -4.54
CA ALA A 88 18.42 -8.18 -4.36
C ALA A 88 19.56 -8.58 -3.42
N GLU A 89 20.70 -7.90 -3.51
CA GLU A 89 21.86 -8.12 -2.63
C GLU A 89 21.71 -7.51 -1.23
N GLY A 90 20.63 -6.76 -0.97
CA GLY A 90 20.38 -6.09 0.31
C GLY A 90 21.42 -5.02 0.65
N LYS A 91 21.96 -4.34 -0.35
CA LYS A 91 22.98 -3.30 -0.14
C LYS A 91 22.45 -2.16 0.72
N VAL A 92 23.32 -1.62 1.56
CA VAL A 92 22.97 -0.47 2.41
C VAL A 92 22.57 0.73 1.53
N GLY A 93 21.39 1.28 1.79
CA GLY A 93 20.85 2.40 1.03
C GLY A 93 20.09 1.99 -0.26
N ALA A 94 20.08 0.71 -0.63
CA ALA A 94 19.25 0.25 -1.72
C ALA A 94 17.74 0.36 -1.36
N ALA A 95 16.93 0.65 -2.35
CA ALA A 95 15.48 0.61 -2.20
C ALA A 95 14.98 -0.83 -2.01
N ALA A 96 13.78 -0.99 -1.48
CA ALA A 96 13.15 -2.31 -1.42
C ALA A 96 12.93 -2.86 -2.84
N MET A 97 13.06 -4.18 -2.98
CA MET A 97 12.84 -4.86 -4.25
C MET A 97 11.41 -4.59 -4.77
N PRO A 98 11.24 -4.18 -6.04
CA PRO A 98 9.90 -3.98 -6.62
C PRO A 98 9.20 -5.33 -6.82
N ASN A 99 7.87 -5.29 -6.95
CA ASN A 99 7.10 -6.49 -7.26
C ASN A 99 7.28 -6.93 -8.72
N ILE A 100 7.48 -5.96 -9.62
CA ILE A 100 7.65 -6.17 -11.05
C ILE A 100 8.78 -5.26 -11.55
N PHE A 101 9.62 -5.74 -12.42
CA PHE A 101 10.63 -4.93 -13.09
C PHE A 101 10.90 -5.43 -14.51
N SER A 102 11.35 -4.53 -15.38
CA SER A 102 11.85 -4.89 -16.70
C SER A 102 13.26 -5.45 -16.57
N ALA A 103 13.55 -6.56 -17.23
CA ALA A 103 14.88 -7.17 -17.22
C ALA A 103 15.21 -7.84 -18.55
N TYR A 104 16.49 -7.95 -18.84
CA TYR A 104 17.00 -8.87 -19.84
C TYR A 104 17.24 -10.25 -19.23
N ALA A 105 17.42 -11.25 -20.06
CA ALA A 105 17.55 -12.65 -19.64
C ALA A 105 18.79 -12.89 -18.76
N ASP A 106 19.87 -12.18 -18.98
CA ASP A 106 21.11 -12.25 -18.19
C ASP A 106 20.90 -11.67 -16.77
N THR A 107 20.22 -10.54 -16.65
CA THR A 107 19.85 -9.98 -15.35
C THR A 107 18.92 -10.92 -14.58
N ALA A 108 17.91 -11.47 -15.26
CA ALA A 108 17.00 -12.45 -14.65
C ALA A 108 17.75 -13.70 -14.17
N TYR A 109 18.69 -14.20 -14.98
CA TYR A 109 19.53 -15.34 -14.60
C TYR A 109 20.43 -15.02 -13.39
N ALA A 110 21.03 -13.82 -13.36
CA ALA A 110 21.86 -13.40 -12.23
C ALA A 110 21.05 -13.33 -10.92
N LEU A 111 19.83 -12.83 -10.98
CA LEU A 111 18.93 -12.76 -9.82
C LEU A 111 18.49 -14.15 -9.34
N ASP A 112 18.20 -15.07 -10.25
CA ASP A 112 17.86 -16.47 -9.91
C ASP A 112 18.99 -17.16 -9.13
N LYS A 113 20.23 -16.76 -9.34
CA LYS A 113 21.40 -17.27 -8.59
C LYS A 113 21.55 -16.70 -7.19
N LEU A 114 20.92 -15.57 -6.91
CA LEU A 114 20.92 -14.97 -5.57
C LEU A 114 19.86 -15.61 -4.63
N GLY A 115 18.87 -16.31 -5.15
CA GLY A 115 17.83 -17.04 -4.40
C GLY A 115 16.54 -16.28 -4.36
#